data_e9c2af9c7d7b989a8b27f775d16dda4e
#
_entry.id   e9c2af9c7d7b989a8b27f775d16dda4e
#
_cell.length_a   1.000
_cell.length_b   1.000
_cell.length_c   1.000
_cell.angle_alpha   90.00
_cell.angle_beta   90.00
_cell.angle_gamma   90.00
#
_symmetry.space_group_name_H-M   'P 1'
#
loop_
_entity.id
_entity.type
_entity.pdbx_description
1 polymer ?
#
loop_
_entity_poly.entity_id
_entity_poly.type
_entity_poly.pdbx_seq_one_letter_code
_entity_poly.pdbx_strand_id
1 'polypeptide(L)'
;MQKIYLVLSLLVTFFVIPFPAQDSQELKAEREASGRLKGEHPLMAIAKSKPSSLKPELVGVHPRVFLTQGEIDSLKDKTRSQKELWQNALARVRALSVEPAPPPAETRRVQNEIGIGIAEAALIYKISGDKKYLDAAKKYMDAAVSYDVWGYSYNKPNVDLAAGHLLYGMGWAYDLLYHDLTVAERDKYRGKLIKQARLLYEFFKPKSGKSYAYSQNHTFIPITGLAVTAYALMGETDEAKEWAATSRAIYDRVLATYSEDGYYYE
;
A
#
# COMPACT_ATOMS: atom_id res chain seq x y z
N MET A 1 -62.73 -13.91 13.99
CA MET A 1 -61.55 -14.63 14.50
C MET A 1 -60.33 -13.88 13.98
N GLN A 2 -59.80 -12.94 14.76
CA GLN A 2 -58.60 -12.18 14.43
C GLN A 2 -57.39 -12.96 14.98
N LYS A 3 -56.45 -13.32 14.11
CA LYS A 3 -55.16 -13.92 14.51
C LYS A 3 -54.18 -12.79 14.78
N ILE A 4 -53.80 -12.63 16.04
CA ILE A 4 -52.77 -11.74 16.51
C ILE A 4 -51.42 -12.40 16.23
N TYR A 5 -50.61 -11.82 15.35
CA TYR A 5 -49.20 -12.22 15.15
C TYR A 5 -48.35 -11.43 16.16
N LEU A 6 -47.82 -12.18 17.13
CA LEU A 6 -46.83 -11.68 18.08
C LEU A 6 -45.47 -11.66 17.37
N VAL A 7 -45.00 -10.48 17.03
CA VAL A 7 -43.61 -10.30 16.51
C VAL A 7 -42.69 -10.18 17.71
N LEU A 8 -41.95 -11.24 17.98
CA LEU A 8 -40.88 -11.25 18.97
C LEU A 8 -39.69 -10.53 18.41
N SER A 9 -39.50 -9.24 18.73
CA SER A 9 -38.27 -8.50 18.44
C SER A 9 -37.17 -8.96 19.40
N LEU A 10 -36.29 -9.81 18.92
CA LEU A 10 -35.04 -10.13 19.62
C LEU A 10 -34.11 -8.92 19.48
N LEU A 11 -34.07 -8.06 20.47
CA LEU A 11 -33.07 -7.04 20.65
C LEU A 11 -31.75 -7.75 21.05
N VAL A 12 -30.93 -8.07 20.07
CA VAL A 12 -29.54 -8.46 20.33
C VAL A 12 -28.75 -7.20 20.63
N THR A 13 -28.69 -6.86 21.92
CA THR A 13 -27.77 -5.86 22.43
C THR A 13 -26.35 -6.45 22.30
N PHE A 14 -25.63 -6.05 21.27
CA PHE A 14 -24.20 -6.24 21.23
C PHE A 14 -23.58 -5.40 22.34
N PHE A 15 -23.28 -6.02 23.47
CA PHE A 15 -22.31 -5.49 24.39
C PHE A 15 -20.98 -5.50 23.67
N VAL A 16 -20.63 -4.36 23.06
CA VAL A 16 -19.23 -4.09 22.72
C VAL A 16 -18.51 -3.94 24.06
N ILE A 17 -17.96 -5.04 24.56
CA ILE A 17 -16.98 -4.97 25.64
C ILE A 17 -15.80 -4.24 25.01
N PRO A 18 -15.46 -3.03 25.43
CA PRO A 18 -14.20 -2.43 25.02
C PRO A 18 -13.12 -3.32 25.65
N PHE A 19 -12.55 -4.23 24.86
CA PHE A 19 -11.27 -4.81 25.23
C PHE A 19 -10.32 -3.63 25.33
N PRO A 20 -9.71 -3.37 26.51
CA PRO A 20 -8.61 -2.42 26.57
C PRO A 20 -7.55 -3.00 25.65
N ALA A 21 -7.34 -2.35 24.53
CA ALA A 21 -6.36 -2.75 23.58
C ALA A 21 -5.05 -2.92 24.36
N GLN A 22 -4.47 -4.12 24.30
CA GLN A 22 -3.12 -4.41 24.82
C GLN A 22 -2.14 -3.36 24.25
N ASP A 23 -2.42 -2.87 23.08
CA ASP A 23 -1.87 -1.72 22.38
C ASP A 23 -1.86 -0.41 23.20
N SER A 24 -2.83 -0.17 24.10
CA SER A 24 -2.88 1.07 24.86
C SER A 24 -1.80 1.17 25.96
N GLN A 25 -1.38 0.05 26.54
CA GLN A 25 -0.32 0.04 27.55
C GLN A 25 1.06 0.04 26.90
N GLU A 26 1.26 -0.76 25.84
CA GLU A 26 2.51 -0.75 25.07
C GLU A 26 2.75 0.58 24.37
N LEU A 27 1.73 1.13 23.73
CA LEU A 27 1.78 2.47 23.11
C LEU A 27 2.03 3.58 24.13
N LYS A 28 1.46 3.46 25.33
CA LYS A 28 1.70 4.42 26.41
C LYS A 28 3.13 4.31 26.92
N ALA A 29 3.62 3.10 27.14
CA ALA A 29 4.99 2.84 27.54
C ALA A 29 5.99 3.30 26.45
N GLU A 30 5.68 3.06 25.18
CA GLU A 30 6.51 3.51 24.05
C GLU A 30 6.52 5.04 23.92
N ARG A 31 5.38 5.70 24.12
CA ARG A 31 5.29 7.17 24.18
C ARG A 31 6.12 7.74 25.31
N GLU A 32 5.99 7.17 26.50
CA GLU A 32 6.76 7.60 27.66
C GLU A 32 8.26 7.34 27.48
N ALA A 33 8.62 6.20 26.91
CA ALA A 33 10.01 5.88 26.60
C ALA A 33 10.55 6.81 25.50
N SER A 34 9.80 7.02 24.40
CA SER A 34 10.24 7.87 23.30
C SER A 34 10.33 9.36 23.68
N GLY A 35 9.44 9.83 24.56
CA GLY A 35 9.51 11.19 25.10
C GLY A 35 10.74 11.44 26.00
N ARG A 36 11.34 10.39 26.54
CA ARG A 36 12.57 10.44 27.36
C ARG A 36 13.84 10.18 26.56
N LEU A 37 13.71 9.71 25.32
CA LEU A 37 14.87 9.38 24.48
C LEU A 37 15.61 10.66 24.09
N LYS A 38 16.81 10.82 24.61
CA LYS A 38 17.81 11.74 24.10
C LYS A 38 18.67 10.97 23.11
N GLY A 39 18.43 11.16 21.81
CA GLY A 39 19.22 10.49 20.79
C GLY A 39 18.40 9.84 19.68
N GLU A 40 19.00 8.87 19.01
CA GLU A 40 18.39 8.19 17.88
C GLU A 40 17.25 7.24 18.34
N HIS A 41 16.15 7.26 17.62
CA HIS A 41 15.02 6.37 17.89
C HIS A 41 15.44 4.90 17.66
N PRO A 42 15.06 3.93 18.53
CA PRO A 42 15.45 2.52 18.42
C PRO A 42 15.11 1.89 17.06
N LEU A 43 13.95 2.20 16.48
CA LEU A 43 13.59 1.71 15.14
C LEU A 43 14.54 2.24 14.05
N MET A 44 15.06 3.46 14.19
CA MET A 44 16.04 3.98 13.25
C MET A 44 17.38 3.28 13.37
N ALA A 45 17.81 2.96 14.61
CA ALA A 45 18.99 2.15 14.86
C ALA A 45 18.84 0.74 14.24
N ILE A 46 17.65 0.11 14.37
CA ILE A 46 17.34 -1.18 13.74
C ILE A 46 17.39 -1.06 12.21
N ALA A 47 16.76 -0.04 11.61
CA ALA A 47 16.77 0.17 10.18
C ALA A 47 18.21 0.32 9.63
N LYS A 48 19.06 1.07 10.33
CA LYS A 48 20.47 1.23 9.96
C LYS A 48 21.29 -0.06 10.12
N SER A 49 21.03 -0.83 11.18
CA SER A 49 21.76 -2.10 11.44
C SER A 49 21.37 -3.21 10.46
N LYS A 50 20.21 -3.09 9.82
CA LYS A 50 19.68 -4.06 8.85
C LYS A 50 19.34 -3.36 7.54
N PRO A 51 20.34 -2.93 6.75
CA PRO A 51 20.08 -2.24 5.49
C PRO A 51 19.28 -3.12 4.54
N SER A 52 18.44 -2.49 3.74
CA SER A 52 17.70 -3.17 2.67
C SER A 52 18.44 -3.04 1.35
N SER A 53 18.51 -4.13 0.61
CA SER A 53 19.08 -4.19 -0.72
C SER A 53 18.30 -5.17 -1.59
N LEU A 54 18.45 -5.04 -2.90
CA LEU A 54 17.99 -6.06 -3.83
C LEU A 54 18.94 -7.27 -3.76
N LYS A 55 18.41 -8.45 -4.05
CA LYS A 55 19.25 -9.60 -4.36
C LYS A 55 20.07 -9.28 -5.59
N PRO A 56 21.33 -9.78 -5.71
CA PRO A 56 22.21 -9.46 -6.83
C PRO A 56 21.57 -9.66 -8.21
N GLU A 57 20.80 -10.74 -8.37
CA GLU A 57 20.13 -11.09 -9.62
C GLU A 57 18.95 -10.16 -9.98
N LEU A 58 18.49 -9.31 -9.05
CA LEU A 58 17.40 -8.35 -9.26
C LEU A 58 17.91 -6.91 -9.50
N VAL A 59 19.21 -6.68 -9.40
CA VAL A 59 19.78 -5.35 -9.63
C VAL A 59 19.66 -5.00 -11.12
N GLY A 60 19.00 -3.86 -11.40
CA GLY A 60 18.75 -3.41 -12.78
C GLY A 60 17.68 -4.21 -13.53
N VAL A 61 17.01 -5.15 -12.87
CA VAL A 61 15.96 -5.99 -13.46
C VAL A 61 14.56 -5.47 -13.07
N HIS A 62 13.63 -5.50 -14.01
CA HIS A 62 12.20 -5.27 -13.85
C HIS A 62 11.38 -6.30 -14.66
N PRO A 63 10.25 -6.79 -14.19
CA PRO A 63 9.69 -6.57 -12.84
C PRO A 63 10.46 -7.38 -11.77
N ARG A 64 10.43 -6.87 -10.53
CA ARG A 64 11.13 -7.45 -9.37
C ARG A 64 10.38 -7.34 -8.05
N VAL A 65 9.36 -6.48 -7.98
CA VAL A 65 8.48 -6.34 -6.82
C VAL A 65 7.39 -7.37 -6.92
N PHE A 66 7.21 -8.22 -5.91
CA PHE A 66 6.27 -9.34 -5.83
C PHE A 66 6.43 -10.44 -6.91
N LEU A 67 6.68 -10.08 -8.16
CA LEU A 67 6.75 -11.04 -9.28
C LEU A 67 7.93 -10.71 -10.18
N THR A 68 8.65 -11.74 -10.56
CA THR A 68 9.63 -11.73 -11.66
C THR A 68 8.94 -12.05 -12.98
N GLN A 69 9.64 -11.80 -14.11
CA GLN A 69 9.10 -12.16 -15.43
C GLN A 69 8.77 -13.67 -15.55
N GLY A 70 9.62 -14.54 -14.97
CA GLY A 70 9.37 -15.98 -14.99
C GLY A 70 8.12 -16.40 -14.22
N GLU A 71 7.84 -15.74 -13.09
CA GLU A 71 6.61 -15.97 -12.34
C GLU A 71 5.37 -15.48 -13.07
N ILE A 72 5.46 -14.32 -13.77
CA ILE A 72 4.39 -13.82 -14.63
C ILE A 72 4.11 -14.82 -15.78
N ASP A 73 5.14 -15.38 -16.39
CA ASP A 73 4.99 -16.38 -17.45
C ASP A 73 4.31 -17.64 -16.92
N SER A 74 4.65 -18.07 -15.71
CA SER A 74 3.96 -19.17 -15.02
C SER A 74 2.49 -18.86 -14.74
N LEU A 75 2.14 -17.60 -14.43
CA LEU A 75 0.74 -17.20 -14.25
C LEU A 75 -0.05 -17.25 -15.55
N LYS A 76 0.56 -16.95 -16.71
CA LYS A 76 -0.10 -17.08 -18.02
C LYS A 76 -0.59 -18.52 -18.26
N ASP A 77 0.22 -19.51 -17.91
CA ASP A 77 -0.19 -20.91 -18.05
C ASP A 77 -1.31 -21.28 -17.09
N LYS A 78 -1.31 -20.75 -15.87
CA LYS A 78 -2.37 -20.98 -14.88
C LYS A 78 -3.73 -20.41 -15.30
N THR A 79 -3.78 -19.37 -16.13
CA THR A 79 -5.07 -18.82 -16.61
C THR A 79 -5.88 -19.85 -17.40
N ARG A 80 -5.21 -20.82 -18.04
CA ARG A 80 -5.86 -21.89 -18.80
C ARG A 80 -6.46 -23.00 -17.90
N SER A 81 -5.80 -23.31 -16.81
CA SER A 81 -6.25 -24.32 -15.85
C SER A 81 -7.22 -23.77 -14.81
N GLN A 82 -7.14 -22.48 -14.45
CA GLN A 82 -7.97 -21.83 -13.44
C GLN A 82 -8.89 -20.77 -14.09
N LYS A 83 -9.70 -21.20 -15.05
CA LYS A 83 -10.53 -20.31 -15.88
C LYS A 83 -11.48 -19.44 -15.08
N GLU A 84 -12.14 -19.99 -14.05
CA GLU A 84 -13.09 -19.23 -13.23
C GLU A 84 -12.39 -18.11 -12.46
N LEU A 85 -11.28 -18.40 -11.79
CA LEU A 85 -10.49 -17.41 -11.08
C LEU A 85 -10.01 -16.28 -12.01
N TRP A 86 -9.56 -16.67 -13.21
CA TRP A 86 -9.15 -15.72 -14.24
C TRP A 86 -10.30 -14.83 -14.71
N GLN A 87 -11.48 -15.40 -14.96
CA GLN A 87 -12.66 -14.61 -15.35
C GLN A 87 -13.12 -13.66 -14.24
N ASN A 88 -13.03 -14.08 -12.99
CA ASN A 88 -13.34 -13.23 -11.84
C ASN A 88 -12.35 -12.03 -11.74
N ALA A 89 -11.05 -12.29 -11.96
CA ALA A 89 -10.04 -11.22 -12.00
C ALA A 89 -10.32 -10.22 -13.13
N LEU A 90 -10.63 -10.72 -14.34
CA LEU A 90 -10.99 -9.86 -15.47
C LEU A 90 -12.27 -9.05 -15.22
N ALA A 91 -13.28 -9.66 -14.60
CA ALA A 91 -14.54 -8.98 -14.29
C ALA A 91 -14.32 -7.83 -13.29
N ARG A 92 -13.47 -8.05 -12.29
CA ARG A 92 -13.10 -7.03 -11.30
C ARG A 92 -12.45 -5.82 -11.96
N VAL A 93 -11.45 -6.03 -12.80
CA VAL A 93 -10.76 -4.93 -13.49
C VAL A 93 -11.70 -4.19 -14.46
N ARG A 94 -12.64 -4.88 -15.12
CA ARG A 94 -13.65 -4.25 -15.98
C ARG A 94 -14.63 -3.37 -15.21
N ALA A 95 -14.89 -3.67 -13.93
CA ALA A 95 -15.77 -2.87 -13.08
C ALA A 95 -15.14 -1.54 -12.64
N LEU A 96 -13.82 -1.38 -12.81
CA LEU A 96 -13.15 -0.11 -12.53
C LEU A 96 -13.53 0.95 -13.58
N SER A 97 -13.65 2.19 -13.13
CA SER A 97 -13.95 3.31 -14.03
C SER A 97 -12.87 3.45 -15.11
N VAL A 98 -13.29 3.55 -16.36
CA VAL A 98 -12.39 3.79 -17.50
C VAL A 98 -11.84 5.22 -17.51
N GLU A 99 -12.58 6.15 -16.89
CA GLU A 99 -12.24 7.57 -16.80
C GLU A 99 -11.99 7.96 -15.33
N PRO A 100 -10.77 7.76 -14.80
CA PRO A 100 -10.46 8.13 -13.42
C PRO A 100 -10.42 9.67 -13.29
N ALA A 101 -11.51 10.25 -12.85
CA ALA A 101 -11.57 11.68 -12.59
C ALA A 101 -10.82 12.04 -11.29
N PRO A 102 -10.26 13.25 -11.16
CA PRO A 102 -9.77 13.74 -9.88
C PRO A 102 -10.91 13.72 -8.85
N PRO A 103 -10.74 13.07 -7.70
CA PRO A 103 -11.77 13.05 -6.68
C PRO A 103 -11.88 14.43 -6.01
N PRO A 104 -13.05 14.80 -5.49
CA PRO A 104 -13.14 15.85 -4.50
C PRO A 104 -12.20 15.56 -3.31
N ALA A 105 -11.73 16.62 -2.65
CA ALA A 105 -10.78 16.49 -1.53
C ALA A 105 -11.28 15.55 -0.40
N GLU A 106 -12.59 15.40 -0.27
CA GLU A 106 -13.27 14.60 0.75
C GLU A 106 -13.37 13.10 0.42
N THR A 107 -13.07 12.69 -0.81
CA THR A 107 -13.32 11.32 -1.28
C THR A 107 -12.07 10.49 -1.43
N ARG A 108 -11.33 10.27 -0.33
CA ARG A 108 -10.13 9.41 -0.32
C ARG A 108 -10.40 7.99 -0.85
N ARG A 109 -11.63 7.45 -0.73
CA ARG A 109 -11.97 6.12 -1.23
C ARG A 109 -11.75 5.98 -2.74
N VAL A 110 -12.08 7.01 -3.50
CA VAL A 110 -11.84 7.04 -4.94
C VAL A 110 -10.34 6.90 -5.25
N GLN A 111 -9.48 7.57 -4.49
CA GLN A 111 -8.03 7.44 -4.66
C GLN A 111 -7.52 6.06 -4.26
N ASN A 112 -8.08 5.44 -3.21
CA ASN A 112 -7.75 4.06 -2.85
C ASN A 112 -8.08 3.09 -4.01
N GLU A 113 -9.26 3.22 -4.58
CA GLU A 113 -9.72 2.41 -5.73
C GLU A 113 -8.85 2.64 -6.97
N ILE A 114 -8.44 3.87 -7.23
CA ILE A 114 -7.50 4.19 -8.31
C ILE A 114 -6.15 3.50 -8.07
N GLY A 115 -5.60 3.56 -6.87
CA GLY A 115 -4.36 2.87 -6.53
C GLY A 115 -4.44 1.35 -6.76
N ILE A 116 -5.52 0.73 -6.32
CA ILE A 116 -5.77 -0.70 -6.55
C ILE A 116 -5.93 -0.97 -8.05
N GLY A 117 -6.71 -0.15 -8.75
CA GLY A 117 -6.97 -0.29 -10.19
C GLY A 117 -5.72 -0.19 -11.06
N ILE A 118 -4.77 0.66 -10.70
CA ILE A 118 -3.46 0.77 -11.35
C ILE A 118 -2.73 -0.58 -11.29
N ALA A 119 -2.60 -1.16 -10.10
CA ALA A 119 -1.90 -2.43 -9.90
C ALA A 119 -2.60 -3.59 -10.63
N GLU A 120 -3.92 -3.68 -10.50
CA GLU A 120 -4.72 -4.74 -11.14
C GLU A 120 -4.63 -4.66 -12.67
N ALA A 121 -4.79 -3.47 -13.26
CA ALA A 121 -4.71 -3.31 -14.71
C ALA A 121 -3.30 -3.64 -15.23
N ALA A 122 -2.24 -3.21 -14.55
CA ALA A 122 -0.87 -3.52 -14.92
C ALA A 122 -0.60 -5.03 -14.88
N LEU A 123 -1.03 -5.72 -13.81
CA LEU A 123 -0.87 -7.17 -13.68
C LEU A 123 -1.66 -7.93 -14.75
N ILE A 124 -2.91 -7.57 -14.99
CA ILE A 124 -3.74 -8.20 -16.02
C ILE A 124 -3.12 -8.00 -17.41
N TYR A 125 -2.57 -6.82 -17.70
CA TYR A 125 -1.83 -6.60 -18.94
C TYR A 125 -0.63 -7.56 -19.07
N LYS A 126 0.20 -7.67 -18.05
CA LYS A 126 1.38 -8.53 -18.08
C LYS A 126 1.02 -10.02 -18.28
N ILE A 127 -0.11 -10.45 -17.77
CA ILE A 127 -0.59 -11.83 -17.93
C ILE A 127 -1.28 -12.04 -19.28
N SER A 128 -2.15 -11.11 -19.71
CA SER A 128 -2.98 -11.28 -20.92
C SER A 128 -2.31 -10.82 -22.21
N GLY A 129 -1.41 -9.84 -22.13
CA GLY A 129 -0.86 -9.11 -23.28
C GLY A 129 -1.85 -8.13 -23.94
N ASP A 130 -3.07 -7.98 -23.41
CA ASP A 130 -4.11 -7.13 -24.00
C ASP A 130 -3.83 -5.65 -23.64
N LYS A 131 -3.48 -4.87 -24.68
CA LYS A 131 -3.07 -3.46 -24.55
C LYS A 131 -4.12 -2.55 -23.90
N LYS A 132 -5.40 -2.89 -23.96
CA LYS A 132 -6.42 -2.08 -23.28
C LYS A 132 -6.18 -1.96 -21.77
N TYR A 133 -5.57 -2.97 -21.13
CA TYR A 133 -5.21 -2.92 -19.72
C TYR A 133 -3.94 -2.10 -19.46
N LEU A 134 -2.99 -2.10 -20.40
CA LEU A 134 -1.86 -1.17 -20.39
C LEU A 134 -2.33 0.28 -20.44
N ASP A 135 -3.23 0.58 -21.40
CA ASP A 135 -3.78 1.91 -21.59
C ASP A 135 -4.58 2.35 -20.35
N ALA A 136 -5.38 1.45 -19.78
CA ALA A 136 -6.09 1.70 -18.53
C ALA A 136 -5.12 1.98 -17.37
N ALA A 137 -4.07 1.17 -17.19
CA ALA A 137 -3.08 1.39 -16.15
C ALA A 137 -2.39 2.75 -16.29
N LYS A 138 -1.94 3.10 -17.49
CA LYS A 138 -1.31 4.41 -17.77
C LYS A 138 -2.27 5.56 -17.48
N LYS A 139 -3.53 5.44 -17.88
CA LYS A 139 -4.56 6.44 -17.64
C LYS A 139 -4.80 6.69 -16.15
N TYR A 140 -4.86 5.62 -15.35
CA TYR A 140 -4.97 5.72 -13.89
C TYR A 140 -3.70 6.28 -13.25
N MET A 141 -2.51 5.92 -13.75
CA MET A 141 -1.24 6.49 -13.29
C MET A 141 -1.17 7.99 -13.59
N ASP A 142 -1.64 8.42 -14.77
CA ASP A 142 -1.69 9.83 -15.15
C ASP A 142 -2.65 10.63 -14.27
N ALA A 143 -3.81 10.06 -13.95
CA ALA A 143 -4.74 10.66 -13.00
C ALA A 143 -4.09 10.82 -11.61
N ALA A 144 -3.43 9.78 -11.11
CA ALA A 144 -2.73 9.84 -9.82
C ALA A 144 -1.60 10.89 -9.81
N VAL A 145 -0.89 11.06 -10.93
CA VAL A 145 0.12 12.14 -11.07
C VAL A 145 -0.53 13.52 -11.00
N SER A 146 -1.72 13.69 -11.61
CA SER A 146 -2.41 14.97 -11.66
C SER A 146 -2.98 15.43 -10.31
N TYR A 147 -3.16 14.53 -9.35
CA TYR A 147 -3.69 14.90 -8.05
C TYR A 147 -2.65 15.70 -7.24
N ASP A 148 -3.01 16.92 -6.86
CA ASP A 148 -2.15 17.76 -6.01
C ASP A 148 -1.98 17.16 -4.63
N VAL A 149 -3.05 16.59 -4.07
CA VAL A 149 -3.10 15.99 -2.75
C VAL A 149 -3.56 14.53 -2.86
N TRP A 150 -2.80 13.64 -2.23
CA TRP A 150 -3.20 12.26 -2.03
C TRP A 150 -3.87 12.11 -0.67
N GLY A 151 -5.19 11.92 -0.67
CA GLY A 151 -6.03 11.90 0.51
C GLY A 151 -6.85 13.18 0.69
N TYR A 152 -7.06 13.56 1.93
CA TYR A 152 -7.77 14.79 2.25
C TYR A 152 -6.83 15.98 2.35
N SER A 153 -7.24 17.13 1.84
CA SER A 153 -6.48 18.36 1.97
C SER A 153 -6.44 18.91 3.41
N TYR A 154 -7.41 18.55 4.22
CA TYR A 154 -7.60 19.05 5.60
C TYR A 154 -7.18 18.04 6.68
N ASN A 155 -6.91 16.78 6.36
CA ASN A 155 -6.55 15.75 7.33
C ASN A 155 -5.44 14.84 6.80
N LYS A 156 -4.26 14.94 7.39
CA LYS A 156 -3.07 14.14 7.05
C LYS A 156 -2.84 14.02 5.53
N PRO A 157 -2.80 15.12 4.79
CA PRO A 157 -2.60 15.09 3.34
C PRO A 157 -1.31 14.37 2.99
N ASN A 158 -1.34 13.55 1.95
CA ASN A 158 -0.19 12.85 1.38
C ASN A 158 0.49 11.77 2.26
N VAL A 159 -0.06 11.45 3.43
CA VAL A 159 0.61 10.55 4.39
C VAL A 159 -0.32 9.52 5.05
N ASP A 160 -1.55 9.39 4.57
CA ASP A 160 -2.55 8.47 5.10
C ASP A 160 -2.91 7.38 4.06
N LEU A 161 -4.00 6.66 4.28
CA LEU A 161 -4.43 5.50 3.50
C LEU A 161 -4.39 5.72 1.99
N ALA A 162 -4.91 6.83 1.50
CA ALA A 162 -4.90 7.12 0.06
C ALA A 162 -3.48 7.24 -0.52
N ALA A 163 -2.58 7.90 0.20
CA ALA A 163 -1.17 7.97 -0.21
C ALA A 163 -0.53 6.57 -0.21
N GLY A 164 -0.85 5.74 0.79
CA GLY A 164 -0.40 4.35 0.86
C GLY A 164 -0.88 3.52 -0.34
N HIS A 165 -2.17 3.56 -0.64
CA HIS A 165 -2.74 2.84 -1.78
C HIS A 165 -2.19 3.30 -3.13
N LEU A 166 -2.01 4.61 -3.31
CA LEU A 166 -1.47 5.16 -4.55
C LEU A 166 0.03 4.84 -4.71
N LEU A 167 0.82 4.92 -3.63
CA LEU A 167 2.22 4.47 -3.66
C LEU A 167 2.33 2.98 -3.98
N TYR A 168 1.49 2.16 -3.36
CA TYR A 168 1.43 0.72 -3.64
C TYR A 168 1.10 0.46 -5.11
N GLY A 169 0.00 1.02 -5.60
CA GLY A 169 -0.47 0.76 -6.96
C GLY A 169 0.48 1.29 -8.03
N MET A 170 0.89 2.55 -7.91
CA MET A 170 1.82 3.17 -8.85
C MET A 170 3.21 2.57 -8.80
N GLY A 171 3.73 2.26 -7.60
CA GLY A 171 5.05 1.66 -7.42
C GLY A 171 5.11 0.27 -8.05
N TRP A 172 4.10 -0.57 -7.81
CA TRP A 172 4.04 -1.90 -8.41
C TRP A 172 3.81 -1.85 -9.93
N ALA A 173 2.90 -0.98 -10.40
CA ALA A 173 2.70 -0.82 -11.83
C ALA A 173 3.92 -0.25 -12.55
N TYR A 174 4.64 0.70 -11.94
CA TYR A 174 5.89 1.22 -12.47
C TYR A 174 6.91 0.08 -12.69
N ASP A 175 7.03 -0.82 -11.72
CA ASP A 175 7.90 -1.98 -11.81
C ASP A 175 7.45 -2.98 -12.88
N LEU A 176 6.15 -3.34 -12.88
CA LEU A 176 5.58 -4.28 -13.87
C LEU A 176 5.69 -3.76 -15.31
N LEU A 177 5.46 -2.46 -15.51
CA LEU A 177 5.37 -1.84 -16.83
C LEU A 177 6.68 -1.17 -17.26
N TYR A 178 7.77 -1.30 -16.51
CA TYR A 178 9.01 -0.56 -16.74
C TYR A 178 9.48 -0.56 -18.19
N HIS A 179 9.44 -1.72 -18.85
CA HIS A 179 9.82 -1.88 -20.26
C HIS A 179 8.72 -1.50 -21.26
N ASP A 180 7.49 -1.31 -20.80
CA ASP A 180 6.34 -0.89 -21.61
C ASP A 180 6.13 0.64 -21.54
N LEU A 181 6.87 1.33 -20.66
CA LEU A 181 6.84 2.78 -20.49
C LEU A 181 7.94 3.43 -21.32
N THR A 182 7.63 4.55 -21.95
CA THR A 182 8.64 5.44 -22.56
C THR A 182 9.54 6.06 -21.49
N VAL A 183 10.67 6.61 -21.89
CA VAL A 183 11.56 7.33 -20.96
C VAL A 183 10.83 8.48 -20.28
N ALA A 184 10.07 9.28 -21.04
CA ALA A 184 9.30 10.40 -20.50
C ALA A 184 8.21 9.96 -19.49
N GLU A 185 7.52 8.84 -19.76
CA GLU A 185 6.55 8.28 -18.82
C GLU A 185 7.24 7.78 -17.54
N ARG A 186 8.37 7.08 -17.67
CA ARG A 186 9.15 6.65 -16.50
C ARG A 186 9.58 7.84 -15.65
N ASP A 187 10.13 8.89 -16.26
CA ASP A 187 10.57 10.09 -15.55
C ASP A 187 9.41 10.78 -14.83
N LYS A 188 8.26 10.90 -15.50
CA LYS A 188 7.04 11.47 -14.93
C LYS A 188 6.56 10.70 -13.70
N TYR A 189 6.39 9.38 -13.83
CA TYR A 189 5.88 8.55 -12.75
C TYR A 189 6.87 8.41 -11.60
N ARG A 190 8.16 8.23 -11.91
CA ARG A 190 9.24 8.20 -10.93
C ARG A 190 9.30 9.51 -10.12
N GLY A 191 9.23 10.65 -10.78
CA GLY A 191 9.23 11.95 -10.12
C GLY A 191 8.07 12.11 -9.12
N LYS A 192 6.86 11.69 -9.50
CA LYS A 192 5.70 11.70 -8.59
C LYS A 192 5.88 10.72 -7.43
N LEU A 193 6.33 9.51 -7.70
CA LEU A 193 6.58 8.48 -6.68
C LEU A 193 7.61 8.97 -5.66
N ILE A 194 8.73 9.51 -6.11
CA ILE A 194 9.78 10.06 -5.23
C ILE A 194 9.21 11.19 -4.35
N LYS A 195 8.48 12.14 -4.96
CA LYS A 195 7.87 13.25 -4.22
C LYS A 195 6.96 12.74 -3.10
N GLN A 196 6.08 11.80 -3.40
CA GLN A 196 5.10 11.31 -2.44
C GLN A 196 5.73 10.38 -1.39
N ALA A 197 6.69 9.56 -1.80
CA ALA A 197 7.44 8.70 -0.87
C ALA A 197 8.22 9.52 0.15
N ARG A 198 8.83 10.63 -0.24
CA ARG A 198 9.50 11.57 0.70
C ARG A 198 8.54 12.11 1.74
N LEU A 199 7.34 12.59 1.32
CA LEU A 199 6.33 13.12 2.23
C LEU A 199 5.91 12.07 3.26
N LEU A 200 5.62 10.86 2.78
CA LEU A 200 5.21 9.76 3.64
C LEU A 200 6.35 9.29 4.53
N TYR A 201 7.56 9.15 4.00
CA TYR A 201 8.74 8.79 4.77
C TYR A 201 9.00 9.81 5.89
N GLU A 202 9.02 11.11 5.60
CA GLU A 202 9.24 12.15 6.61
C GLU A 202 8.15 12.15 7.69
N PHE A 203 6.92 11.76 7.36
CA PHE A 203 5.86 11.59 8.35
C PHE A 203 6.10 10.37 9.23
N PHE A 204 6.47 9.22 8.65
CA PHE A 204 6.66 7.96 9.39
C PHE A 204 8.09 7.76 9.91
N LYS A 205 9.06 8.54 9.47
CA LYS A 205 10.44 8.42 9.95
C LYS A 205 10.52 8.38 11.46
N PRO A 206 11.20 7.38 12.05
CA PRO A 206 11.38 7.27 13.49
C PRO A 206 12.05 8.52 14.07
N LYS A 207 11.37 9.20 14.99
CA LYS A 207 11.83 10.42 15.66
C LYS A 207 11.61 10.27 17.16
N SER A 208 12.41 10.96 17.95
CA SER A 208 12.16 11.10 19.39
C SER A 208 10.73 11.62 19.62
N GLY A 209 10.02 11.05 20.56
CA GLY A 209 8.61 11.38 20.84
C GLY A 209 7.59 10.82 19.83
N LYS A 210 8.04 10.15 18.76
CA LYS A 210 7.15 9.50 17.79
C LYS A 210 6.73 8.13 18.33
N SER A 211 5.43 7.88 18.36
CA SER A 211 4.86 6.57 18.60
C SER A 211 4.01 6.13 17.41
N TYR A 212 3.83 4.81 17.26
CA TYR A 212 3.05 4.21 16.19
C TYR A 212 1.89 3.41 16.78
N ALA A 213 0.76 3.44 16.10
CA ALA A 213 -0.33 2.51 16.32
C ALA A 213 -0.12 1.31 15.38
N TYR A 214 0.72 0.36 15.78
CA TYR A 214 1.12 -0.75 14.93
C TYR A 214 -0.05 -1.66 14.53
N SER A 215 -1.07 -1.75 15.35
CA SER A 215 -2.30 -2.49 15.06
C SER A 215 -3.29 -1.75 14.16
N GLN A 216 -2.96 -0.56 13.68
CA GLN A 216 -3.87 0.24 12.84
C GLN A 216 -3.46 0.25 11.38
N ASN A 217 -4.48 0.12 10.50
CA ASN A 217 -4.30 0.21 9.05
C ASN A 217 -3.69 1.55 8.59
N HIS A 218 -3.91 2.63 9.33
CA HIS A 218 -3.28 3.94 9.12
C HIS A 218 -1.75 3.94 9.32
N THR A 219 -1.19 2.86 9.85
CA THR A 219 0.27 2.65 9.92
C THR A 219 0.73 1.71 8.82
N PHE A 220 0.18 0.49 8.76
CA PHE A 220 0.77 -0.53 7.89
C PHE A 220 0.44 -0.33 6.40
N ILE A 221 -0.74 0.20 6.02
CA ILE A 221 -1.05 0.46 4.61
C ILE A 221 -0.10 1.51 4.00
N PRO A 222 0.08 2.71 4.61
CA PRO A 222 1.07 3.67 4.13
C PRO A 222 2.48 3.11 4.08
N ILE A 223 2.91 2.38 5.11
CA ILE A 223 4.25 1.77 5.16
C ILE A 223 4.43 0.70 4.09
N THR A 224 3.40 -0.10 3.78
CA THR A 224 3.44 -1.06 2.67
C THR A 224 3.59 -0.33 1.34
N GLY A 225 2.84 0.75 1.11
CA GLY A 225 2.98 1.57 -0.09
C GLY A 225 4.39 2.16 -0.26
N LEU A 226 4.97 2.64 0.86
CA LEU A 226 6.35 3.14 0.86
C LEU A 226 7.36 2.03 0.54
N ALA A 227 7.21 0.84 1.13
CA ALA A 227 8.08 -0.30 0.88
C ALA A 227 8.05 -0.74 -0.58
N VAL A 228 6.85 -0.90 -1.17
CA VAL A 228 6.67 -1.27 -2.58
C VAL A 228 7.34 -0.25 -3.49
N THR A 229 7.09 1.04 -3.26
CA THR A 229 7.73 2.12 -4.02
C THR A 229 9.26 2.11 -3.86
N ALA A 230 9.76 1.87 -2.65
CA ALA A 230 11.18 1.80 -2.38
C ALA A 230 11.87 0.67 -3.16
N TYR A 231 11.30 -0.53 -3.17
CA TYR A 231 11.85 -1.66 -3.94
C TYR A 231 11.72 -1.44 -5.46
N ALA A 232 10.63 -0.83 -5.92
CA ALA A 232 10.47 -0.47 -7.32
C ALA A 232 11.53 0.52 -7.80
N LEU A 233 11.89 1.49 -6.95
CA LEU A 233 12.85 2.57 -7.29
C LEU A 233 14.28 2.29 -6.79
N MET A 234 14.57 1.13 -6.22
CA MET A 234 15.90 0.83 -5.69
C MET A 234 16.94 0.78 -6.82
N GLY A 235 17.96 1.64 -6.71
CA GLY A 235 18.92 1.86 -7.77
C GLY A 235 18.60 3.04 -8.70
N GLU A 236 17.38 3.59 -8.62
CA GLU A 236 16.96 4.79 -9.36
C GLU A 236 16.92 6.06 -8.48
N THR A 237 16.91 5.89 -7.15
CA THR A 237 17.14 6.93 -6.17
C THR A 237 17.87 6.38 -4.95
N ASP A 238 18.79 7.16 -4.39
CA ASP A 238 19.56 6.77 -3.20
C ASP A 238 18.70 6.61 -1.95
N GLU A 239 17.61 7.36 -1.86
CA GLU A 239 16.69 7.34 -0.72
C GLU A 239 15.92 6.01 -0.57
N ALA A 240 15.78 5.26 -1.67
CA ALA A 240 15.00 4.02 -1.68
C ALA A 240 15.50 2.99 -0.65
N LYS A 241 16.80 2.91 -0.41
CA LYS A 241 17.39 1.99 0.57
C LYS A 241 16.95 2.32 1.99
N GLU A 242 16.94 3.62 2.34
CA GLU A 242 16.50 4.09 3.65
C GLU A 242 15.00 3.91 3.83
N TRP A 243 14.20 4.20 2.80
CA TRP A 243 12.75 3.96 2.82
C TRP A 243 12.42 2.48 3.04
N ALA A 244 13.08 1.58 2.31
CA ALA A 244 12.89 0.15 2.44
C ALA A 244 13.29 -0.36 3.82
N ALA A 245 14.45 0.03 4.34
CA ALA A 245 14.93 -0.40 5.64
C ALA A 245 14.03 0.10 6.78
N THR A 246 13.59 1.36 6.72
CA THR A 246 12.67 1.95 7.71
C THR A 246 11.29 1.30 7.64
N SER A 247 10.76 1.10 6.45
CA SER A 247 9.47 0.41 6.28
C SER A 247 9.50 -1.00 6.85
N ARG A 248 10.57 -1.74 6.61
CA ARG A 248 10.74 -3.09 7.17
C ARG A 248 10.78 -3.06 8.69
N ALA A 249 11.58 -2.16 9.30
CA ALA A 249 11.67 -2.06 10.75
C ALA A 249 10.31 -1.76 11.41
N ILE A 250 9.50 -0.90 10.79
CA ILE A 250 8.15 -0.60 11.27
C ILE A 250 7.22 -1.82 11.03
N TYR A 251 7.31 -2.44 9.85
CA TYR A 251 6.43 -3.56 9.48
C TYR A 251 6.69 -4.81 10.32
N ASP A 252 7.94 -5.07 10.69
CA ASP A 252 8.29 -6.16 11.63
C ASP A 252 7.57 -5.97 12.99
N ARG A 253 7.37 -4.73 13.43
CA ARG A 253 6.59 -4.41 14.64
C ARG A 253 5.09 -4.60 14.42
N VAL A 254 4.57 -4.23 13.23
CA VAL A 254 3.18 -4.52 12.86
C VAL A 254 2.91 -6.02 12.91
N LEU A 255 3.77 -6.83 12.32
CA LEU A 255 3.63 -8.30 12.34
C LEU A 255 3.64 -8.86 13.75
N ALA A 256 4.38 -8.26 14.67
CA ALA A 256 4.43 -8.68 16.08
C ALA A 256 3.12 -8.36 16.85
N THR A 257 2.19 -7.59 16.27
CA THR A 257 0.86 -7.33 16.88
C THR A 257 -0.20 -8.36 16.48
N TYR A 258 0.09 -9.24 15.53
CA TYR A 258 -0.81 -10.34 15.18
C TYR A 258 -0.79 -11.40 16.28
N SER A 259 -1.94 -12.02 16.54
CA SER A 259 -2.03 -13.18 17.42
C SER A 259 -1.39 -14.42 16.78
N GLU A 260 -1.13 -15.47 17.57
CA GLU A 260 -0.51 -16.73 17.11
C GLU A 260 -1.32 -17.41 15.99
N ASP A 261 -2.64 -17.25 15.99
CA ASP A 261 -3.54 -17.75 14.94
C ASP A 261 -3.63 -16.83 13.71
N GLY A 262 -2.86 -15.74 13.69
CA GLY A 262 -2.82 -14.76 12.60
C GLY A 262 -3.96 -13.77 12.60
N TYR A 263 -4.75 -13.69 13.67
CA TYR A 263 -5.84 -12.74 13.77
C TYR A 263 -5.32 -11.30 13.96
N TYR A 264 -5.89 -10.38 13.20
CA TYR A 264 -5.59 -8.96 13.26
C TYR A 264 -6.71 -8.21 14.00
N TYR A 265 -6.32 -7.44 15.00
CA TYR A 265 -7.24 -6.61 15.81
C TYR A 265 -7.10 -5.14 15.40
N GLU A 266 -8.13 -4.59 14.84
CA GLU A 266 -8.26 -3.16 14.58
C GLU A 266 -9.42 -2.54 15.37
#